data_5e6a6e568e1e12acbc9546cf3656abaa
#
_entry.id   5e6a6e568e1e12acbc9546cf3656abaa
#
_cell.length_a   1.000
_cell.length_b   1.000
_cell.length_c   1.000
_cell.angle_alpha   90.00
_cell.angle_beta   90.00
_cell.angle_gamma   90.00
#
_symmetry.space_group_name_H-M   'P 1'
#
loop_
_entity.id
_entity.type
_entity.pdbx_description
1 polymer ?
#
loop_
_entity_poly.entity_id
_entity_poly.type
_entity_poly.pdbx_seq_one_letter_code
_entity_poly.pdbx_strand_id
1 'polypeptide(L)'
;MKKIYIIGLLFGMTFTSCSDFLDKMPSTSLPVEEAITTMTDLKNAVNGIGYLMSEGRMTYSADFAIFADLRGGDFQAISNNNQAGTIARYTMTKYDQEPYYAYAYFYQAIANVNKALSAIDNIQYSEEEVAEFNDYKGQLYAWRAMLHFDLARMFCNIPTATADVNAANSGLVLSTEVYETDYVGSRSTLKQTYDQILEDFKTALPLLTTEKNNGYINYWAALALRARVYLYNGQYDLALADAKEVLACPLYKLYTRDNYVESWSKTYTDESLFELNITTTYNAQRNSVGYYCDSEGYAECAFVETAPLYQYLSTHPNDIRSKMVKDQSGKDFTYPAKYPAKYPGRENNLYVNNPKIIRLSDVYLMAAEAALHEEPDKAVDYINDLRKQRIENYSNVSSVTLEEILMERRIELFAENTISFDYWRNKMSVDNFSVGIVNYDDYRVILPIPQDEIDLSGGKLIQNPKY
;
A
#
# COMPACT_ATOMS: atom_id res chain seq x y z
N MET A 1 -12.60 71.47 61.31
CA MET A 1 -13.67 70.61 60.84
C MET A 1 -14.10 71.10 59.46
N LYS A 2 -13.65 70.41 58.38
CA LYS A 2 -14.08 70.69 57.02
C LYS A 2 -14.56 69.37 56.41
N LYS A 3 -15.85 69.32 56.13
CA LYS A 3 -16.50 68.18 55.46
C LYS A 3 -16.25 68.33 53.97
N ILE A 4 -15.61 67.30 53.32
CA ILE A 4 -15.46 67.18 51.88
C ILE A 4 -16.49 66.20 51.40
N TYR A 5 -17.37 66.67 50.52
CA TYR A 5 -18.34 65.83 49.75
C TYR A 5 -17.66 65.30 48.48
N ILE A 6 -17.52 63.99 48.35
CA ILE A 6 -17.08 63.36 47.13
C ILE A 6 -18.33 62.97 46.33
N ILE A 7 -18.54 63.61 45.19
CA ILE A 7 -19.55 63.27 44.20
C ILE A 7 -18.99 62.12 43.37
N GLY A 8 -19.61 60.95 43.50
CA GLY A 8 -19.27 59.79 42.66
C GLY A 8 -19.90 59.94 41.28
N LEU A 9 -19.10 60.08 40.27
CA LEU A 9 -19.51 60.01 38.86
C LEU A 9 -19.57 58.56 38.41
N LEU A 10 -20.78 57.99 38.25
CA LEU A 10 -20.99 56.68 37.66
C LEU A 10 -20.72 56.79 36.15
N PHE A 11 -19.59 56.32 35.69
CA PHE A 11 -19.29 56.17 34.27
C PHE A 11 -19.80 54.79 33.85
N GLY A 12 -20.92 54.74 33.12
CA GLY A 12 -21.42 53.54 32.52
C GLY A 12 -20.49 53.08 31.38
N MET A 13 -19.66 52.03 31.64
CA MET A 13 -18.95 51.36 30.59
C MET A 13 -19.89 50.39 29.88
N THR A 14 -20.34 50.78 28.70
CA THR A 14 -20.94 49.87 27.74
C THR A 14 -19.85 48.92 27.24
N PHE A 15 -19.88 47.67 27.69
CA PHE A 15 -19.08 46.60 27.08
C PHE A 15 -19.65 46.31 25.67
N THR A 16 -19.08 46.95 24.65
CA THR A 16 -19.19 46.43 23.30
C THR A 16 -18.25 45.23 23.27
N SER A 17 -18.83 44.02 23.39
CA SER A 17 -18.14 42.78 23.12
C SER A 17 -17.82 42.76 21.61
N CYS A 18 -16.56 42.98 21.25
CA CYS A 18 -16.06 42.69 19.94
C CYS A 18 -15.93 41.15 19.88
N SER A 19 -16.90 40.50 19.24
CA SER A 19 -16.88 39.06 18.94
C SER A 19 -15.71 38.70 17.99
N ASP A 20 -15.22 39.67 17.21
CA ASP A 20 -14.13 39.46 16.23
C ASP A 20 -12.72 39.24 16.82
N PHE A 21 -12.55 39.37 18.13
CA PHE A 21 -11.22 39.16 18.75
C PHE A 21 -10.96 37.68 19.08
N LEU A 22 -11.99 36.84 19.16
CA LEU A 22 -11.88 35.42 19.48
C LEU A 22 -11.76 34.56 18.22
N ASP A 23 -12.08 35.07 17.05
CA ASP A 23 -11.99 34.40 15.76
C ASP A 23 -10.67 34.66 15.01
N LYS A 24 -9.58 34.96 15.71
CA LYS A 24 -8.26 34.98 15.08
C LYS A 24 -7.80 33.53 14.84
N MET A 25 -8.06 33.06 13.63
CA MET A 25 -7.38 31.87 13.12
C MET A 25 -5.85 32.04 13.21
N PRO A 26 -5.11 31.00 13.54
CA PRO A 26 -3.66 31.04 13.52
C PRO A 26 -3.21 31.56 12.14
N SER A 27 -2.34 32.57 12.10
CA SER A 27 -1.86 33.19 10.86
C SER A 27 -1.06 32.27 9.93
N THR A 28 -0.98 30.98 10.26
CA THR A 28 -0.19 29.94 9.57
C THR A 28 -1.04 28.78 9.04
N SER A 29 -2.37 28.75 9.27
CA SER A 29 -3.25 27.70 8.72
C SER A 29 -4.52 28.33 8.17
N LEU A 30 -4.77 28.14 6.88
CA LEU A 30 -6.07 28.43 6.25
C LEU A 30 -7.05 27.31 6.63
N PRO A 31 -8.37 27.63 6.79
CA PRO A 31 -9.41 26.62 6.80
C PRO A 31 -9.33 25.75 5.55
N VAL A 32 -9.71 24.48 5.65
CA VAL A 32 -9.63 23.54 4.52
C VAL A 32 -10.45 24.04 3.34
N GLU A 33 -11.60 24.66 3.61
CA GLU A 33 -12.51 25.23 2.60
C GLU A 33 -11.91 26.43 1.84
N GLU A 34 -10.91 27.09 2.41
CA GLU A 34 -10.17 28.19 1.80
C GLU A 34 -8.85 27.74 1.17
N ALA A 35 -8.35 26.57 1.54
CA ALA A 35 -7.05 26.06 1.11
C ALA A 35 -7.09 25.31 -0.23
N ILE A 36 -8.26 24.75 -0.63
CA ILE A 36 -8.44 23.97 -1.86
C ILE A 36 -9.63 24.55 -2.60
N THR A 37 -9.36 25.47 -3.52
CA THR A 37 -10.41 26.22 -4.26
C THR A 37 -10.21 26.23 -5.77
N THR A 38 -9.03 25.80 -6.25
CA THR A 38 -8.69 25.76 -7.67
C THR A 38 -8.31 24.35 -8.13
N MET A 39 -8.31 24.11 -9.44
CA MET A 39 -7.82 22.87 -10.04
C MET A 39 -6.36 22.61 -9.68
N THR A 40 -5.53 23.66 -9.57
CA THR A 40 -4.13 23.52 -9.14
C THR A 40 -4.03 23.04 -7.69
N ASP A 41 -4.89 23.55 -6.79
CA ASP A 41 -4.92 23.10 -5.39
C ASP A 41 -5.36 21.64 -5.29
N LEU A 42 -6.37 21.23 -6.06
CA LEU A 42 -6.84 19.85 -6.12
C LEU A 42 -5.73 18.91 -6.61
N LYS A 43 -5.04 19.25 -7.68
CA LYS A 43 -3.87 18.53 -8.19
C LYS A 43 -2.79 18.39 -7.12
N ASN A 44 -2.49 19.50 -6.43
CA ASN A 44 -1.48 19.51 -5.36
C ASN A 44 -1.90 18.63 -4.17
N ALA A 45 -3.20 18.58 -3.84
CA ALA A 45 -3.73 17.71 -2.80
C ALA A 45 -3.54 16.23 -3.17
N VAL A 46 -3.86 15.82 -4.41
CA VAL A 46 -3.63 14.46 -4.91
C VAL A 46 -2.14 14.11 -4.89
N ASN A 47 -1.28 15.01 -5.37
CA ASN A 47 0.18 14.82 -5.35
C ASN A 47 0.72 14.70 -3.91
N GLY A 48 0.16 15.47 -2.98
CA GLY A 48 0.53 15.44 -1.57
C GLY A 48 0.28 14.08 -0.90
N ILE A 49 -0.74 13.33 -1.34
CA ILE A 49 -0.99 11.97 -0.87
C ILE A 49 0.13 11.03 -1.34
N GLY A 50 0.45 11.05 -2.63
CA GLY A 50 1.55 10.27 -3.20
C GLY A 50 2.90 10.61 -2.56
N TYR A 51 3.15 11.91 -2.30
CA TYR A 51 4.33 12.39 -1.58
C TYR A 51 4.41 11.81 -0.16
N LEU A 52 3.35 11.93 0.63
CA LEU A 52 3.31 11.39 2.00
C LEU A 52 3.60 9.88 2.02
N MET A 53 3.06 9.13 1.04
CA MET A 53 3.25 7.70 0.92
C MET A 53 4.58 7.30 0.24
N SER A 54 5.40 8.29 -0.14
CA SER A 54 6.76 8.10 -0.67
C SER A 54 7.88 8.43 0.33
N GLU A 55 7.54 8.98 1.48
CA GLU A 55 8.48 9.35 2.54
C GLU A 55 8.23 8.55 3.82
N GLY A 56 9.25 8.43 4.65
CA GLY A 56 9.14 7.78 5.95
C GLY A 56 9.12 6.26 5.91
N ARG A 57 8.98 5.66 7.10
CA ARG A 57 8.92 4.22 7.30
C ARG A 57 7.50 3.67 7.07
N MET A 58 7.39 2.39 6.79
CA MET A 58 6.12 1.70 6.58
C MET A 58 5.23 2.33 5.50
N THR A 59 5.83 3.03 4.54
CA THR A 59 5.17 3.59 3.35
C THR A 59 5.49 2.75 2.10
N TYR A 60 4.85 3.05 0.98
CA TYR A 60 5.02 2.26 -0.26
C TYR A 60 6.45 2.29 -0.83
N SER A 61 7.25 3.29 -0.52
CA SER A 61 8.65 3.36 -0.98
C SER A 61 9.66 2.81 0.03
N ALA A 62 9.18 2.39 1.21
CA ALA A 62 9.99 1.96 2.34
C ALA A 62 9.80 0.47 2.67
N ASP A 63 9.93 0.13 3.94
CA ASP A 63 9.81 -1.24 4.46
C ASP A 63 8.44 -1.88 4.23
N PHE A 64 7.36 -1.10 4.03
CA PHE A 64 6.08 -1.68 3.59
C PHE A 64 6.17 -2.34 2.21
N ALA A 65 7.02 -1.85 1.29
CA ALA A 65 7.19 -2.46 -0.03
C ALA A 65 7.66 -3.93 0.00
N ILE A 66 8.28 -4.35 1.10
CA ILE A 66 8.82 -5.71 1.30
C ILE A 66 8.26 -6.39 2.56
N PHE A 67 7.23 -5.80 3.18
CA PHE A 67 6.68 -6.25 4.45
C PHE A 67 6.19 -7.71 4.40
N ALA A 68 5.39 -8.06 3.40
CA ALA A 68 4.89 -9.42 3.23
C ALA A 68 5.98 -10.41 2.80
N ASP A 69 6.98 -9.93 2.08
CA ASP A 69 8.09 -10.76 1.60
C ASP A 69 9.02 -11.16 2.74
N LEU A 70 9.38 -10.23 3.62
CA LEU A 70 10.16 -10.51 4.84
C LEU A 70 9.46 -11.52 5.76
N ARG A 71 8.13 -11.54 5.73
CA ARG A 71 7.32 -12.47 6.51
C ARG A 71 7.05 -13.79 5.79
N GLY A 72 7.31 -13.85 4.48
CA GLY A 72 7.02 -14.99 3.61
C GLY A 72 8.03 -16.13 3.65
N GLY A 73 9.18 -15.96 4.33
CA GLY A 73 10.19 -17.01 4.50
C GLY A 73 11.29 -17.07 3.44
N ASP A 74 11.18 -16.33 2.33
CA ASP A 74 12.21 -16.26 1.28
C ASP A 74 13.32 -15.25 1.56
N PHE A 75 13.06 -14.33 2.47
CA PHE A 75 13.97 -13.25 2.81
C PHE A 75 14.28 -13.25 4.30
N GLN A 76 15.44 -12.72 4.62
CA GLN A 76 15.91 -12.55 5.98
C GLN A 76 16.41 -11.13 6.20
N ALA A 77 16.12 -10.59 7.38
CA ALA A 77 16.70 -9.36 7.87
C ALA A 77 17.88 -9.69 8.77
N ILE A 78 19.07 -9.27 8.41
CA ILE A 78 20.33 -9.70 8.99
C ILE A 78 21.18 -8.60 9.57
N SER A 79 20.80 -7.35 9.32
CA SER A 79 21.59 -6.21 9.74
C SER A 79 21.65 -6.07 11.25
N ASN A 80 22.79 -5.65 11.75
CA ASN A 80 22.96 -5.24 13.14
C ASN A 80 22.15 -3.96 13.47
N ASN A 81 21.72 -3.23 12.46
CA ASN A 81 20.88 -2.04 12.62
C ASN A 81 19.41 -2.36 12.94
N ASN A 82 18.99 -3.61 12.69
CA ASN A 82 17.67 -4.15 13.02
C ASN A 82 16.50 -3.28 12.53
N GLN A 83 16.60 -2.74 11.30
CA GLN A 83 15.56 -1.85 10.76
C GLN A 83 14.29 -2.61 10.34
N ALA A 84 14.41 -3.83 9.83
CA ALA A 84 13.30 -4.69 9.45
C ALA A 84 13.25 -6.02 10.23
N GLY A 85 14.11 -6.18 11.22
CA GLY A 85 14.24 -7.45 11.94
C GLY A 85 13.00 -7.81 12.77
N THR A 86 12.29 -6.84 13.34
CA THR A 86 11.02 -7.04 14.06
C THR A 86 9.95 -7.57 13.12
N ILE A 87 9.90 -7.05 11.89
CA ILE A 87 8.99 -7.50 10.82
C ILE A 87 9.29 -8.97 10.48
N ALA A 88 10.55 -9.26 10.11
CA ALA A 88 10.97 -10.58 9.67
C ALA A 88 10.81 -11.66 10.75
N ARG A 89 11.00 -11.30 12.02
CA ARG A 89 10.90 -12.23 13.17
C ARG A 89 9.53 -12.27 13.84
N TYR A 90 8.52 -11.54 13.33
CA TYR A 90 7.18 -11.47 13.94
C TYR A 90 7.21 -11.07 15.44
N THR A 91 8.12 -10.17 15.80
CA THR A 91 8.29 -9.73 17.19
C THR A 91 7.77 -8.34 17.46
N MET A 92 7.02 -7.77 16.52
CA MET A 92 6.43 -6.44 16.67
C MET A 92 5.40 -6.42 17.80
N THR A 93 5.52 -5.42 18.65
CA THR A 93 4.63 -5.14 19.77
C THR A 93 3.89 -3.83 19.55
N LYS A 94 2.88 -3.56 20.37
CA LYS A 94 2.10 -2.31 20.33
C LYS A 94 2.91 -1.04 20.67
N TYR A 95 4.16 -1.20 21.12
CA TYR A 95 5.07 -0.09 21.45
C TYR A 95 6.16 0.13 20.39
N ASP A 96 6.19 -0.71 19.34
CA ASP A 96 7.21 -0.60 18.30
C ASP A 96 6.86 0.44 17.25
N GLN A 97 7.88 0.95 16.57
CA GLN A 97 7.75 2.01 15.59
C GLN A 97 7.04 1.55 14.30
N GLU A 98 7.19 0.29 13.91
CA GLU A 98 6.62 -0.22 12.67
C GLU A 98 5.07 -0.18 12.68
N PRO A 99 4.37 -0.74 13.69
CA PRO A 99 2.92 -0.57 13.80
C PRO A 99 2.50 0.91 13.92
N TYR A 100 3.25 1.72 14.67
CA TYR A 100 2.97 3.15 14.84
C TYR A 100 3.05 3.90 13.50
N TYR A 101 4.14 3.79 12.76
CA TYR A 101 4.30 4.49 11.49
C TYR A 101 3.31 3.99 10.42
N ALA A 102 3.05 2.68 10.34
CA ALA A 102 2.04 2.15 9.44
C ALA A 102 0.66 2.75 9.73
N TYR A 103 0.25 2.79 11.00
CA TYR A 103 -1.04 3.37 11.40
C TYR A 103 -1.08 4.87 11.11
N ALA A 104 -0.09 5.62 11.59
CA ALA A 104 -0.04 7.07 11.50
C ALA A 104 -0.01 7.59 10.06
N TYR A 105 0.90 7.10 9.22
CA TYR A 105 1.04 7.60 7.84
C TYR A 105 -0.17 7.26 6.96
N PHE A 106 -0.71 6.05 7.09
CA PHE A 106 -1.88 5.67 6.29
C PHE A 106 -3.12 6.46 6.70
N TYR A 107 -3.40 6.61 8.01
CA TYR A 107 -4.53 7.45 8.45
C TYR A 107 -4.32 8.94 8.16
N GLN A 108 -3.09 9.45 8.24
CA GLN A 108 -2.79 10.82 7.81
C GLN A 108 -3.07 11.02 6.31
N ALA A 109 -2.70 10.06 5.47
CA ALA A 109 -3.01 10.10 4.04
C ALA A 109 -4.53 10.07 3.80
N ILE A 110 -5.27 9.20 4.50
CA ILE A 110 -6.74 9.14 4.43
C ILE A 110 -7.36 10.45 4.89
N ALA A 111 -6.87 11.07 5.97
CA ALA A 111 -7.35 12.37 6.43
C ALA A 111 -7.12 13.46 5.38
N ASN A 112 -5.98 13.45 4.68
CA ASN A 112 -5.72 14.39 3.58
C ASN A 112 -6.65 14.14 2.38
N VAL A 113 -6.95 12.87 2.05
CA VAL A 113 -7.98 12.53 1.05
C VAL A 113 -9.34 13.11 1.46
N ASN A 114 -9.77 12.88 2.69
CA ASN A 114 -11.07 13.34 3.18
C ASN A 114 -11.17 14.87 3.17
N LYS A 115 -10.09 15.56 3.55
CA LYS A 115 -10.01 17.03 3.45
C LYS A 115 -10.18 17.53 2.01
N ALA A 116 -9.51 16.87 1.04
CA ALA A 116 -9.66 17.24 -0.37
C ALA A 116 -11.07 16.94 -0.88
N LEU A 117 -11.68 15.82 -0.50
CA LEU A 117 -13.06 15.48 -0.84
C LEU A 117 -14.08 16.42 -0.22
N SER A 118 -13.88 16.92 1.01
CA SER A 118 -14.78 17.88 1.65
C SER A 118 -14.77 19.26 0.98
N ALA A 119 -13.67 19.63 0.31
CA ALA A 119 -13.54 20.86 -0.44
C ALA A 119 -13.98 20.75 -1.92
N ILE A 120 -14.37 19.55 -2.38
CA ILE A 120 -14.54 19.25 -3.81
C ILE A 120 -15.59 20.16 -4.49
N ASP A 121 -16.66 20.52 -3.78
CA ASP A 121 -17.74 21.36 -4.30
C ASP A 121 -17.38 22.86 -4.36
N ASN A 122 -16.27 23.26 -3.72
CA ASN A 122 -15.79 24.66 -3.72
C ASN A 122 -14.82 24.95 -4.87
N ILE A 123 -14.39 23.91 -5.60
CA ILE A 123 -13.36 24.04 -6.63
C ILE A 123 -13.96 24.71 -7.87
N GLN A 124 -13.27 25.76 -8.32
CA GLN A 124 -13.64 26.46 -9.56
C GLN A 124 -12.92 25.82 -10.74
N TYR A 125 -13.66 25.38 -11.74
CA TYR A 125 -13.16 24.82 -12.98
C TYR A 125 -14.03 25.20 -14.17
N SER A 126 -13.45 25.21 -15.38
CA SER A 126 -14.13 25.48 -16.64
C SER A 126 -14.78 24.22 -17.22
N GLU A 127 -15.61 24.36 -18.24
CA GLU A 127 -16.17 23.22 -18.97
C GLU A 127 -15.10 22.33 -19.62
N GLU A 128 -13.95 22.89 -19.99
CA GLU A 128 -12.83 22.17 -20.58
C GLU A 128 -12.07 21.34 -19.54
N GLU A 129 -12.13 21.71 -18.27
CA GLU A 129 -11.46 21.04 -17.14
C GLU A 129 -12.30 19.95 -16.47
N VAL A 130 -13.57 19.76 -16.89
CA VAL A 130 -14.49 18.76 -16.28
C VAL A 130 -13.87 17.37 -16.22
N ALA A 131 -13.21 16.92 -17.29
CA ALA A 131 -12.58 15.60 -17.34
C ALA A 131 -11.41 15.48 -16.34
N GLU A 132 -10.57 16.51 -16.24
CA GLU A 132 -9.45 16.56 -15.29
C GLU A 132 -9.94 16.66 -13.85
N PHE A 133 -10.98 17.46 -13.59
CA PHE A 133 -11.64 17.54 -12.28
C PHE A 133 -12.17 16.17 -11.83
N ASN A 134 -12.89 15.49 -12.72
CA ASN A 134 -13.42 14.15 -12.44
C ASN A 134 -12.28 13.17 -12.16
N ASP A 135 -11.20 13.21 -12.96
CA ASP A 135 -10.04 12.33 -12.75
C ASP A 135 -9.42 12.56 -11.36
N TYR A 136 -9.15 13.79 -10.93
CA TYR A 136 -8.63 14.06 -9.59
C TYR A 136 -9.61 13.63 -8.49
N LYS A 137 -10.91 13.83 -8.67
CA LYS A 137 -11.91 13.31 -7.74
C LYS A 137 -11.90 11.79 -7.67
N GLY A 138 -11.78 11.12 -8.80
CA GLY A 138 -11.61 9.67 -8.89
C GLY A 138 -10.32 9.19 -8.21
N GLN A 139 -9.21 9.92 -8.38
CA GLN A 139 -7.94 9.67 -7.69
C GLN A 139 -8.12 9.64 -6.16
N LEU A 140 -8.82 10.62 -5.61
CA LEU A 140 -9.04 10.71 -4.16
C LEU A 140 -9.78 9.48 -3.62
N TYR A 141 -10.84 9.04 -4.29
CA TYR A 141 -11.57 7.82 -3.89
C TYR A 141 -10.70 6.57 -4.06
N ALA A 142 -9.98 6.44 -5.16
CA ALA A 142 -9.09 5.29 -5.41
C ALA A 142 -7.95 5.22 -4.37
N TRP A 143 -7.34 6.35 -4.01
CA TRP A 143 -6.37 6.44 -2.93
C TRP A 143 -6.96 6.00 -1.60
N ARG A 144 -8.16 6.48 -1.22
CA ARG A 144 -8.80 6.10 0.05
C ARG A 144 -9.09 4.61 0.11
N ALA A 145 -9.58 4.03 -0.98
CA ALA A 145 -9.80 2.60 -1.10
C ALA A 145 -8.50 1.80 -0.90
N MET A 146 -7.43 2.16 -1.61
CA MET A 146 -6.14 1.49 -1.53
C MET A 146 -5.52 1.60 -0.12
N LEU A 147 -5.58 2.79 0.49
CA LEU A 147 -5.04 3.01 1.83
C LEU A 147 -5.79 2.21 2.91
N HIS A 148 -7.13 2.19 2.87
CA HIS A 148 -7.92 1.36 3.76
C HIS A 148 -7.66 -0.14 3.53
N PHE A 149 -7.51 -0.58 2.28
CA PHE A 149 -7.19 -1.97 1.97
C PHE A 149 -5.84 -2.39 2.55
N ASP A 150 -4.81 -1.55 2.41
CA ASP A 150 -3.49 -1.86 2.92
C ASP A 150 -3.41 -1.79 4.45
N LEU A 151 -4.14 -0.87 5.09
CA LEU A 151 -4.36 -0.90 6.53
C LEU A 151 -5.06 -2.22 6.96
N ALA A 152 -6.10 -2.64 6.23
CA ALA A 152 -6.80 -3.88 6.54
C ALA A 152 -5.88 -5.10 6.43
N ARG A 153 -5.01 -5.17 5.40
CA ARG A 153 -4.01 -6.24 5.27
C ARG A 153 -3.02 -6.28 6.43
N MET A 154 -2.69 -5.12 7.03
CA MET A 154 -1.75 -5.04 8.15
C MET A 154 -2.42 -5.30 9.51
N PHE A 155 -3.60 -4.75 9.74
CA PHE A 155 -4.20 -4.67 11.09
C PHE A 155 -5.47 -5.52 11.28
N CYS A 156 -5.95 -6.18 10.24
CA CYS A 156 -7.13 -7.04 10.30
C CYS A 156 -6.83 -8.44 9.73
N ASN A 157 -7.61 -9.43 10.16
CA ASN A 157 -7.57 -10.73 9.50
C ASN A 157 -8.07 -10.61 8.05
N ILE A 158 -7.64 -11.53 7.20
CA ILE A 158 -8.08 -11.57 5.80
C ILE A 158 -9.47 -12.24 5.73
N PRO A 159 -10.44 -11.69 4.98
CA PRO A 159 -11.80 -12.24 4.91
C PRO A 159 -11.87 -13.74 4.56
N THR A 160 -11.10 -14.18 3.55
CA THR A 160 -11.05 -15.60 3.16
C THR A 160 -10.45 -16.50 4.23
N ALA A 161 -9.67 -15.96 5.17
CA ALA A 161 -8.96 -16.71 6.21
C ALA A 161 -9.59 -16.58 7.61
N THR A 162 -10.66 -15.79 7.78
CA THR A 162 -11.37 -15.66 9.07
C THR A 162 -12.67 -16.46 9.10
N ALA A 163 -13.11 -16.85 10.30
CA ALA A 163 -14.35 -17.60 10.48
C ALA A 163 -15.58 -16.68 10.48
N ASP A 164 -15.45 -15.43 10.94
CA ASP A 164 -16.55 -14.47 11.06
C ASP A 164 -16.11 -13.06 10.67
N VAL A 165 -16.51 -12.64 9.47
CA VAL A 165 -16.27 -11.29 8.94
C VAL A 165 -17.14 -10.22 9.61
N ASN A 166 -18.19 -10.61 10.37
CA ASN A 166 -19.10 -9.72 11.08
C ASN A 166 -18.73 -9.56 12.57
N ALA A 167 -17.67 -10.22 13.03
CA ALA A 167 -17.23 -10.07 14.42
C ALA A 167 -17.00 -8.59 14.77
N ALA A 168 -17.46 -8.19 15.95
CA ALA A 168 -17.28 -6.82 16.42
C ALA A 168 -15.78 -6.48 16.57
N ASN A 169 -15.41 -5.27 16.19
CA ASN A 169 -14.03 -4.77 16.25
C ASN A 169 -13.00 -5.57 15.43
N SER A 170 -13.45 -6.34 14.42
CA SER A 170 -12.56 -7.12 13.56
C SER A 170 -11.99 -6.34 12.37
N GLY A 171 -12.59 -5.21 12.04
CA GLY A 171 -12.19 -4.32 10.95
C GLY A 171 -11.38 -3.11 11.42
N LEU A 172 -11.34 -2.08 10.58
CA LEU A 172 -10.65 -0.81 10.81
C LEU A 172 -11.55 0.22 11.52
N VAL A 173 -10.94 1.30 12.01
CA VAL A 173 -11.64 2.57 12.21
C VAL A 173 -11.83 3.18 10.82
N LEU A 174 -13.04 3.13 10.29
CA LEU A 174 -13.30 3.71 8.96
C LEU A 174 -13.29 5.24 9.05
N SER A 175 -12.46 5.86 8.21
CA SER A 175 -12.35 7.32 8.11
C SER A 175 -12.78 7.73 6.69
N THR A 176 -14.01 8.23 6.57
CA THR A 176 -14.67 8.55 5.29
C THR A 176 -15.02 10.02 5.12
N GLU A 177 -14.81 10.81 6.16
CA GLU A 177 -15.09 12.25 6.19
C GLU A 177 -14.06 12.97 7.07
N VAL A 178 -14.13 14.29 7.13
CA VAL A 178 -13.34 15.11 8.06
C VAL A 178 -13.97 15.03 9.44
N TYR A 179 -13.18 14.69 10.44
CA TYR A 179 -13.62 14.61 11.82
C TYR A 179 -13.03 15.75 12.65
N GLU A 180 -13.76 16.15 13.67
CA GLU A 180 -13.26 17.10 14.69
C GLU A 180 -12.10 16.48 15.49
N THR A 181 -11.28 17.34 16.09
CA THR A 181 -10.06 16.92 16.77
C THR A 181 -10.28 16.05 18.01
N ASP A 182 -11.48 16.08 18.58
CA ASP A 182 -11.89 15.27 19.74
C ASP A 182 -12.65 14.00 19.34
N TYR A 183 -12.81 13.74 18.04
CA TYR A 183 -13.46 12.54 17.55
C TYR A 183 -12.65 11.29 17.90
N VAL A 184 -13.34 10.34 18.49
CA VAL A 184 -12.79 9.01 18.81
C VAL A 184 -13.60 7.96 18.09
N GLY A 185 -13.04 7.40 17.04
CA GLY A 185 -13.62 6.31 16.27
C GLY A 185 -13.61 4.97 17.01
N SER A 186 -14.50 4.08 16.59
CA SER A 186 -14.51 2.67 16.98
C SER A 186 -14.24 1.80 15.76
N ARG A 187 -13.72 0.60 15.97
CA ARG A 187 -13.48 -0.34 14.88
C ARG A 187 -14.79 -0.87 14.30
N SER A 188 -14.86 -0.92 13.00
CA SER A 188 -15.93 -1.58 12.25
C SER A 188 -15.81 -3.11 12.32
N THR A 189 -16.72 -3.82 11.66
CA THR A 189 -16.50 -5.22 11.31
C THR A 189 -15.58 -5.32 10.08
N LEU A 190 -14.96 -6.47 9.88
CA LEU A 190 -14.16 -6.74 8.70
C LEU A 190 -14.98 -6.60 7.42
N LYS A 191 -16.24 -7.10 7.45
CA LYS A 191 -17.17 -6.92 6.33
C LYS A 191 -17.39 -5.45 5.98
N GLN A 192 -17.72 -4.61 6.98
CA GLN A 192 -17.91 -3.16 6.75
C GLN A 192 -16.66 -2.49 6.19
N THR A 193 -15.47 -2.92 6.63
CA THR A 193 -14.20 -2.42 6.09
C THR A 193 -14.09 -2.72 4.59
N TYR A 194 -14.32 -3.97 4.16
CA TYR A 194 -14.23 -4.34 2.74
C TYR A 194 -15.36 -3.75 1.90
N ASP A 195 -16.58 -3.63 2.46
CA ASP A 195 -17.70 -2.95 1.79
C ASP A 195 -17.34 -1.48 1.48
N GLN A 196 -16.72 -0.76 2.42
CA GLN A 196 -16.29 0.64 2.21
C GLN A 196 -15.18 0.75 1.17
N ILE A 197 -14.19 -0.13 1.21
CA ILE A 197 -13.11 -0.18 0.21
C ILE A 197 -13.67 -0.36 -1.20
N LEU A 198 -14.61 -1.30 -1.37
CA LEU A 198 -15.25 -1.59 -2.65
C LEU A 198 -16.17 -0.45 -3.12
N GLU A 199 -16.86 0.23 -2.21
CA GLU A 199 -17.69 1.39 -2.55
C GLU A 199 -16.85 2.58 -3.02
N ASP A 200 -15.68 2.80 -2.40
CA ASP A 200 -14.74 3.84 -2.85
C ASP A 200 -14.21 3.53 -4.27
N PHE A 201 -13.81 2.29 -4.57
CA PHE A 201 -13.42 1.92 -5.94
C PHE A 201 -14.56 2.04 -6.94
N LYS A 202 -15.79 1.65 -6.56
CA LYS A 202 -16.97 1.79 -7.39
C LYS A 202 -17.26 3.25 -7.72
N THR A 203 -17.04 4.15 -6.75
CA THR A 203 -17.19 5.60 -6.95
C THR A 203 -16.08 6.18 -7.82
N ALA A 204 -14.84 5.69 -7.65
CA ALA A 204 -13.67 6.16 -8.38
C ALA A 204 -13.72 5.83 -9.88
N LEU A 205 -14.04 4.58 -10.22
CA LEU A 205 -13.88 4.04 -11.57
C LEU A 205 -14.56 4.87 -12.68
N PRO A 206 -15.82 5.31 -12.57
CA PRO A 206 -16.45 6.08 -13.63
C PRO A 206 -15.88 7.51 -13.80
N LEU A 207 -15.04 7.96 -12.86
CA LEU A 207 -14.45 9.30 -12.85
C LEU A 207 -13.02 9.29 -13.43
N LEU A 208 -12.33 8.16 -13.37
CA LEU A 208 -10.92 8.04 -13.74
C LEU A 208 -10.72 8.00 -15.26
N THR A 209 -9.63 8.60 -15.72
CA THR A 209 -9.22 8.51 -17.13
C THR A 209 -8.84 7.09 -17.51
N THR A 210 -9.17 6.69 -18.74
CA THR A 210 -8.72 5.43 -19.35
C THR A 210 -7.36 5.55 -20.03
N GLU A 211 -6.82 6.76 -20.16
CA GLU A 211 -5.49 6.99 -20.70
C GLU A 211 -4.39 6.57 -19.72
N LYS A 212 -3.20 6.27 -20.24
CA LYS A 212 -2.04 5.98 -19.39
C LYS A 212 -1.62 7.25 -18.66
N ASN A 213 -1.65 7.24 -17.33
CA ASN A 213 -1.43 8.40 -16.48
C ASN A 213 -0.27 8.14 -15.50
N ASN A 214 0.93 8.51 -15.91
CA ASN A 214 2.18 8.22 -15.20
C ASN A 214 2.20 8.85 -13.80
N GLY A 215 2.34 8.02 -12.77
CA GLY A 215 2.37 8.45 -11.36
C GLY A 215 0.99 8.67 -10.73
N TYR A 216 -0.10 8.44 -11.48
CA TYR A 216 -1.48 8.55 -11.02
C TYR A 216 -2.24 7.22 -11.22
N ILE A 217 -3.27 7.02 -10.41
CA ILE A 217 -4.17 5.85 -10.56
C ILE A 217 -5.12 6.15 -11.71
N ASN A 218 -5.03 5.44 -12.82
CA ASN A 218 -6.02 5.52 -13.89
C ASN A 218 -7.09 4.43 -13.72
N TYR A 219 -8.07 4.40 -14.62
CA TYR A 219 -9.15 3.39 -14.62
C TYR A 219 -8.62 1.96 -14.53
N TRP A 220 -7.61 1.60 -15.31
CA TRP A 220 -7.06 0.24 -15.38
C TRP A 220 -6.32 -0.15 -14.10
N ALA A 221 -5.61 0.79 -13.51
CA ALA A 221 -4.95 0.57 -12.22
C ALA A 221 -5.97 0.39 -11.09
N ALA A 222 -7.01 1.24 -11.04
CA ALA A 222 -8.09 1.12 -10.05
C ALA A 222 -8.86 -0.18 -10.20
N LEU A 223 -9.13 -0.61 -11.44
CA LEU A 223 -9.81 -1.88 -11.74
C LEU A 223 -8.96 -3.08 -11.28
N ALA A 224 -7.65 -3.07 -11.56
CA ALA A 224 -6.74 -4.11 -11.11
C ALA A 224 -6.59 -4.14 -9.58
N LEU A 225 -6.56 -2.98 -8.90
CA LEU A 225 -6.56 -2.89 -7.45
C LEU A 225 -7.88 -3.42 -6.85
N ARG A 226 -9.02 -3.13 -7.48
CA ARG A 226 -10.33 -3.68 -7.07
C ARG A 226 -10.39 -5.20 -7.25
N ALA A 227 -9.83 -5.72 -8.35
CA ALA A 227 -9.70 -7.17 -8.56
C ALA A 227 -8.92 -7.84 -7.42
N ARG A 228 -7.82 -7.20 -6.96
CA ARG A 228 -7.06 -7.67 -5.80
C ARG A 228 -7.92 -7.69 -4.52
N VAL A 229 -8.73 -6.65 -4.28
CA VAL A 229 -9.64 -6.61 -3.13
C VAL A 229 -10.68 -7.74 -3.21
N TYR A 230 -11.29 -7.95 -4.37
CA TYR A 230 -12.24 -9.06 -4.59
C TYR A 230 -11.60 -10.42 -4.31
N LEU A 231 -10.36 -10.63 -4.74
CA LEU A 231 -9.63 -11.88 -4.48
C LEU A 231 -9.45 -12.14 -2.97
N TYR A 232 -9.10 -11.09 -2.20
CA TYR A 232 -8.98 -11.15 -0.73
C TYR A 232 -10.33 -11.36 -0.04
N ASN A 233 -11.41 -10.88 -0.65
CA ASN A 233 -12.77 -11.01 -0.12
C ASN A 233 -13.48 -12.32 -0.56
N GLY A 234 -12.80 -13.15 -1.38
CA GLY A 234 -13.35 -14.41 -1.90
C GLY A 234 -14.44 -14.25 -2.96
N GLN A 235 -14.51 -13.08 -3.60
CA GLN A 235 -15.42 -12.77 -4.71
C GLN A 235 -14.71 -13.05 -6.05
N TYR A 236 -14.46 -14.34 -6.31
CA TYR A 236 -13.58 -14.76 -7.42
C TYR A 236 -14.18 -14.44 -8.80
N ASP A 237 -15.49 -14.49 -8.96
CA ASP A 237 -16.21 -14.11 -10.17
C ASP A 237 -15.97 -12.65 -10.54
N LEU A 238 -16.06 -11.73 -9.55
CA LEU A 238 -15.80 -10.30 -9.73
C LEU A 238 -14.31 -10.02 -9.94
N ALA A 239 -13.43 -10.71 -9.21
CA ALA A 239 -11.99 -10.60 -9.41
C ALA A 239 -11.58 -11.01 -10.82
N LEU A 240 -12.14 -12.10 -11.34
CA LEU A 240 -11.87 -12.58 -12.70
C LEU A 240 -12.43 -11.62 -13.76
N ALA A 241 -13.62 -11.07 -13.54
CA ALA A 241 -14.22 -10.11 -14.47
C ALA A 241 -13.36 -8.84 -14.61
N ASP A 242 -12.96 -8.23 -13.50
CA ASP A 242 -12.10 -7.06 -13.49
C ASP A 242 -10.72 -7.35 -14.10
N ALA A 243 -10.11 -8.49 -13.74
CA ALA A 243 -8.83 -8.91 -14.30
C ALA A 243 -8.90 -9.10 -15.83
N LYS A 244 -9.93 -9.75 -16.34
CA LYS A 244 -10.14 -9.94 -17.79
C LYS A 244 -10.27 -8.60 -18.52
N GLU A 245 -10.96 -7.63 -17.95
CA GLU A 245 -11.11 -6.31 -18.52
C GLU A 245 -9.76 -5.58 -18.60
N VAL A 246 -8.96 -5.62 -17.53
CA VAL A 246 -7.58 -5.05 -17.53
C VAL A 246 -6.71 -5.74 -18.56
N LEU A 247 -6.76 -7.09 -18.66
CA LEU A 247 -5.95 -7.86 -19.61
C LEU A 247 -6.31 -7.59 -21.06
N ALA A 248 -7.53 -7.13 -21.33
CA ALA A 248 -7.97 -6.72 -22.67
C ALA A 248 -7.48 -5.32 -23.07
N CYS A 249 -6.92 -4.53 -22.12
CA CYS A 249 -6.44 -3.19 -22.39
C CYS A 249 -5.16 -3.21 -23.25
N PRO A 250 -5.13 -2.53 -24.40
CA PRO A 250 -3.96 -2.54 -25.28
C PRO A 250 -2.81 -1.64 -24.82
N LEU A 251 -3.04 -0.80 -23.81
CA LEU A 251 -2.05 0.19 -23.29
C LEU A 251 -0.94 -0.47 -22.49
N TYR A 252 -1.17 -1.67 -21.98
CA TYR A 252 -0.24 -2.40 -21.12
C TYR A 252 0.13 -3.73 -21.73
N LYS A 253 1.40 -4.14 -21.57
CA LYS A 253 1.93 -5.39 -22.13
C LYS A 253 2.91 -6.01 -21.13
N LEU A 254 2.94 -7.33 -21.08
CA LEU A 254 3.97 -8.04 -20.30
C LEU A 254 5.36 -7.66 -20.79
N TYR A 255 6.29 -7.51 -19.86
CA TYR A 255 7.70 -7.45 -20.22
C TYR A 255 8.07 -8.72 -20.99
N THR A 256 8.86 -8.54 -22.03
CA THR A 256 9.49 -9.65 -22.73
C THR A 256 10.79 -10.04 -22.05
N ARG A 257 11.34 -11.19 -22.39
CA ARG A 257 12.68 -11.58 -21.92
C ARG A 257 13.75 -10.53 -22.22
N ASP A 258 13.61 -9.82 -23.33
CA ASP A 258 14.62 -8.84 -23.77
C ASP A 258 14.64 -7.57 -22.92
N ASN A 259 13.48 -7.14 -22.41
CA ASN A 259 13.37 -5.90 -21.64
C ASN A 259 13.08 -6.11 -20.14
N TYR A 260 12.88 -7.36 -19.67
CA TYR A 260 12.48 -7.65 -18.28
C TYR A 260 13.43 -7.01 -17.26
N VAL A 261 14.75 -7.28 -17.40
CA VAL A 261 15.74 -6.82 -16.41
C VAL A 261 15.86 -5.30 -16.41
N GLU A 262 15.98 -4.69 -17.60
CA GLU A 262 16.16 -3.23 -17.70
C GLU A 262 14.92 -2.43 -17.27
N SER A 263 13.70 -3.02 -17.37
CA SER A 263 12.45 -2.38 -16.95
C SER A 263 12.41 -2.04 -15.47
N TRP A 264 13.21 -2.69 -14.65
CA TRP A 264 13.30 -2.39 -13.22
C TRP A 264 14.08 -1.11 -12.89
N SER A 265 14.94 -0.67 -13.82
CA SER A 265 15.65 0.63 -13.73
C SER A 265 14.89 1.78 -14.38
N LYS A 266 13.76 1.50 -15.03
CA LYS A 266 12.93 2.48 -15.75
C LYS A 266 11.64 2.77 -14.99
N THR A 267 11.01 3.89 -15.32
CA THR A 267 9.73 4.32 -14.77
C THR A 267 8.61 4.18 -15.80
N TYR A 268 7.38 3.95 -15.35
CA TYR A 268 6.16 3.92 -16.15
C TYR A 268 6.24 3.01 -17.38
N THR A 269 6.84 1.85 -17.17
CA THR A 269 7.09 0.85 -18.20
C THR A 269 5.81 0.10 -18.60
N ASP A 270 5.90 -0.80 -19.59
CA ASP A 270 4.73 -1.39 -20.24
C ASP A 270 3.85 -2.25 -19.31
N GLU A 271 4.41 -2.91 -18.28
CA GLU A 271 3.61 -3.65 -17.30
C GLU A 271 3.08 -2.77 -16.17
N SER A 272 3.64 -1.59 -15.93
CA SER A 272 3.29 -0.78 -14.77
C SER A 272 1.92 -0.13 -14.93
N LEU A 273 0.93 -0.64 -14.22
CA LEU A 273 -0.39 -0.04 -14.13
C LEU A 273 -0.39 1.16 -13.19
N PHE A 274 0.28 1.02 -12.04
CA PHE A 274 0.50 2.12 -11.10
C PHE A 274 1.83 1.95 -10.36
N GLU A 275 2.61 3.01 -10.31
CA GLU A 275 3.82 3.13 -9.51
C GLU A 275 3.97 4.54 -8.94
N LEU A 276 4.54 4.65 -7.74
CA LEU A 276 4.80 5.96 -7.15
C LEU A 276 5.95 6.67 -7.86
N ASN A 277 5.81 7.99 -7.98
CA ASN A 277 6.85 8.85 -8.54
C ASN A 277 7.88 9.22 -7.46
N ILE A 278 8.97 8.47 -7.41
CA ILE A 278 10.09 8.72 -6.49
C ILE A 278 11.16 9.52 -7.19
N THR A 279 11.61 10.59 -6.57
CA THR A 279 12.63 11.49 -7.11
C THR A 279 13.80 11.65 -6.14
N THR A 280 14.86 12.33 -6.57
CA THR A 280 16.00 12.67 -5.69
C THR A 280 15.60 13.59 -4.53
N THR A 281 14.54 14.39 -4.69
CA THR A 281 14.01 15.29 -3.66
C THR A 281 12.99 14.59 -2.77
N TYR A 282 12.11 13.76 -3.37
CA TYR A 282 11.00 13.09 -2.68
C TYR A 282 11.25 11.58 -2.67
N ASN A 283 11.72 11.07 -1.55
CA ASN A 283 12.04 9.66 -1.32
C ASN A 283 12.19 9.38 0.19
N ALA A 284 12.13 8.11 0.58
CA ALA A 284 12.27 7.69 1.95
C ALA A 284 13.73 7.68 2.47
N GLN A 285 14.68 8.21 1.71
CA GLN A 285 16.11 8.23 2.04
C GLN A 285 16.62 6.83 2.43
N ARG A 286 17.26 6.69 3.60
CA ARG A 286 17.76 5.41 4.08
C ARG A 286 16.66 4.39 4.39
N ASN A 287 15.41 4.84 4.51
CA ASN A 287 14.27 3.93 4.66
C ASN A 287 13.72 3.43 3.31
N SER A 288 14.31 3.84 2.17
CA SER A 288 13.85 3.39 0.86
C SER A 288 14.09 1.89 0.65
N VAL A 289 13.18 1.24 -0.06
CA VAL A 289 13.25 -0.20 -0.36
C VAL A 289 14.56 -0.60 -1.03
N GLY A 290 15.12 0.25 -1.91
CA GLY A 290 16.42 -0.04 -2.53
C GLY A 290 17.57 -0.10 -1.52
N TYR A 291 17.48 0.66 -0.44
CA TYR A 291 18.48 0.65 0.63
C TYR A 291 18.39 -0.61 1.51
N TYR A 292 17.18 -1.17 1.67
CA TYR A 292 17.00 -2.48 2.33
C TYR A 292 17.51 -3.64 1.47
N CYS A 293 17.41 -3.52 0.15
CA CYS A 293 17.76 -4.57 -0.81
C CYS A 293 19.21 -4.46 -1.34
N ASP A 294 20.11 -3.84 -0.59
CA ASP A 294 21.51 -3.67 -1.02
C ASP A 294 22.48 -3.75 0.16
N SER A 295 23.66 -4.36 -0.08
CA SER A 295 24.72 -4.47 0.91
C SER A 295 25.41 -3.13 1.24
N GLU A 296 25.29 -2.13 0.38
CA GLU A 296 25.73 -0.74 0.64
C GLU A 296 24.72 0.04 1.46
N GLY A 297 23.50 -0.53 1.62
CA GLY A 297 22.44 -0.01 2.45
C GLY A 297 22.32 -0.71 3.79
N TYR A 298 21.08 -1.00 4.19
CA TYR A 298 20.80 -1.73 5.43
C TYR A 298 20.98 -3.24 5.31
N ALA A 299 20.96 -3.80 4.10
CA ALA A 299 21.12 -5.24 3.86
C ALA A 299 20.06 -6.11 4.58
N GLU A 300 18.84 -5.63 4.71
CA GLU A 300 17.80 -6.30 5.52
C GLU A 300 16.71 -6.99 4.70
N CYS A 301 16.92 -7.17 3.39
CA CYS A 301 16.09 -8.00 2.53
C CYS A 301 16.98 -8.92 1.70
N ALA A 302 17.69 -9.83 2.35
CA ALA A 302 18.55 -10.80 1.68
C ALA A 302 17.78 -12.09 1.41
N PHE A 303 18.03 -12.74 0.28
CA PHE A 303 17.50 -14.08 0.02
C PHE A 303 17.97 -15.09 1.07
N VAL A 304 17.05 -15.95 1.49
CA VAL A 304 17.37 -17.18 2.19
C VAL A 304 17.74 -18.23 1.15
N GLU A 305 19.01 -18.57 1.04
CA GLU A 305 19.52 -19.42 -0.05
C GLU A 305 18.96 -20.86 -0.03
N THR A 306 18.43 -21.33 1.12
CA THR A 306 17.73 -22.60 1.24
C THR A 306 16.25 -22.54 0.94
N ALA A 307 15.66 -21.35 0.79
CA ALA A 307 14.25 -21.18 0.54
C ALA A 307 13.85 -21.53 -0.92
N PRO A 308 12.60 -21.98 -1.14
CA PRO A 308 12.15 -22.44 -2.45
C PRO A 308 12.33 -21.41 -3.57
N LEU A 309 12.12 -20.13 -3.29
CA LEU A 309 12.29 -19.06 -4.28
C LEU A 309 13.74 -18.98 -4.80
N TYR A 310 14.72 -18.89 -3.88
CA TYR A 310 16.11 -18.79 -4.29
C TYR A 310 16.58 -20.09 -4.96
N GLN A 311 16.17 -21.25 -4.46
CA GLN A 311 16.48 -22.53 -5.07
C GLN A 311 15.95 -22.61 -6.51
N TYR A 312 14.73 -22.11 -6.76
CA TYR A 312 14.21 -22.02 -8.13
C TYR A 312 15.09 -21.08 -8.98
N LEU A 313 15.26 -19.84 -8.55
CA LEU A 313 15.99 -18.83 -9.33
C LEU A 313 17.44 -19.24 -9.64
N SER A 314 18.11 -19.92 -8.71
CA SER A 314 19.51 -20.35 -8.88
C SER A 314 19.67 -21.57 -9.82
N THR A 315 18.62 -22.39 -9.98
CA THR A 315 18.67 -23.63 -10.77
C THR A 315 18.00 -23.52 -12.12
N HIS A 316 17.29 -22.41 -12.41
CA HIS A 316 16.57 -22.19 -13.68
C HIS A 316 17.13 -21.00 -14.47
N PRO A 317 18.36 -21.08 -15.01
CA PRO A 317 18.99 -19.96 -15.73
C PRO A 317 18.28 -19.58 -17.04
N ASN A 318 17.44 -20.45 -17.58
CA ASN A 318 16.56 -20.22 -18.73
C ASN A 318 15.35 -19.34 -18.38
N ASP A 319 15.03 -19.14 -17.11
CA ASP A 319 14.04 -18.17 -16.65
C ASP A 319 14.73 -16.80 -16.45
N ILE A 320 14.23 -15.77 -17.14
CA ILE A 320 14.80 -14.43 -17.08
C ILE A 320 14.80 -13.84 -15.67
N ARG A 321 13.86 -14.28 -14.82
CA ARG A 321 13.72 -13.82 -13.43
C ARG A 321 14.91 -14.25 -12.55
N SER A 322 15.66 -15.28 -12.95
CA SER A 322 16.92 -15.65 -12.30
C SER A 322 17.95 -14.51 -12.28
N LYS A 323 17.90 -13.61 -13.27
CA LYS A 323 18.78 -12.43 -13.33
C LYS A 323 18.40 -11.32 -12.33
N MET A 324 17.26 -11.47 -11.62
CA MET A 324 16.86 -10.54 -10.59
C MET A 324 17.42 -10.88 -9.20
N VAL A 325 18.38 -11.76 -9.12
CA VAL A 325 19.23 -12.02 -7.95
C VAL A 325 20.52 -11.22 -8.10
N LYS A 326 20.69 -10.19 -7.28
CA LYS A 326 21.92 -9.39 -7.22
C LYS A 326 22.95 -10.11 -6.34
N ASP A 327 24.05 -10.55 -6.93
CA ASP A 327 25.18 -11.17 -6.23
C ASP A 327 26.18 -10.12 -5.77
N GLN A 328 26.32 -9.94 -4.47
CA GLN A 328 27.30 -9.04 -3.85
C GLN A 328 28.35 -9.80 -3.03
N SER A 329 28.53 -11.10 -3.30
CA SER A 329 29.62 -11.91 -2.74
C SER A 329 30.97 -11.34 -3.21
N GLY A 330 31.95 -11.21 -2.31
CA GLY A 330 33.25 -10.62 -2.60
C GLY A 330 33.43 -9.19 -2.10
N LYS A 331 32.38 -8.53 -1.62
CA LYS A 331 32.52 -7.40 -0.71
C LYS A 331 32.86 -7.97 0.68
N ASP A 332 33.70 -7.28 1.44
CA ASP A 332 34.12 -7.68 2.80
C ASP A 332 32.98 -7.57 3.81
N PHE A 333 31.90 -8.34 3.61
CA PHE A 333 30.75 -8.37 4.48
C PHE A 333 30.57 -9.75 5.14
N THR A 334 30.25 -9.75 6.42
CA THR A 334 29.80 -10.91 7.18
C THR A 334 28.32 -11.24 6.92
N TYR A 335 27.70 -10.62 5.92
CA TYR A 335 26.28 -10.73 5.58
C TYR A 335 26.05 -11.67 4.40
N PRO A 336 24.83 -12.23 4.24
CA PRO A 336 24.43 -12.89 3.00
C PRO A 336 24.67 -11.98 1.80
N ALA A 337 25.01 -12.60 0.68
CA ALA A 337 25.49 -11.86 -0.49
C ALA A 337 24.44 -11.72 -1.59
N LYS A 338 23.21 -12.21 -1.39
CA LYS A 338 22.19 -12.30 -2.44
C LYS A 338 20.99 -11.42 -2.09
N TYR A 339 20.67 -10.47 -2.97
CA TYR A 339 19.59 -9.49 -2.77
C TYR A 339 18.68 -9.39 -3.99
N PRO A 340 17.41 -8.96 -3.83
CA PRO A 340 16.55 -8.64 -4.97
C PRO A 340 17.15 -7.51 -5.82
N ALA A 341 17.21 -7.71 -7.15
CA ALA A 341 17.68 -6.70 -8.09
C ALA A 341 16.57 -5.78 -8.63
N LYS A 342 15.34 -5.87 -8.09
CA LYS A 342 14.19 -5.09 -8.54
C LYS A 342 14.25 -3.60 -8.16
N TYR A 343 15.16 -3.23 -7.26
CA TYR A 343 15.34 -1.86 -6.79
C TYR A 343 16.80 -1.41 -7.01
N PRO A 344 17.22 -1.24 -8.28
CA PRO A 344 18.63 -0.99 -8.58
C PRO A 344 19.11 0.43 -8.25
N GLY A 345 18.17 1.34 -7.93
CA GLY A 345 18.43 2.77 -7.85
C GLY A 345 18.48 3.42 -9.22
N ARG A 346 18.11 4.69 -9.30
CA ARG A 346 18.30 5.53 -10.48
C ARG A 346 19.30 6.65 -10.15
N GLU A 347 19.98 7.20 -11.15
CA GLU A 347 20.92 8.29 -10.97
C GLU A 347 22.03 7.99 -9.94
N ASN A 348 22.45 6.71 -9.86
CA ASN A 348 23.39 6.20 -8.87
C ASN A 348 22.94 6.41 -7.41
N ASN A 349 21.64 6.47 -7.16
CA ASN A 349 21.03 6.70 -5.87
C ASN A 349 20.06 5.58 -5.52
N LEU A 350 20.41 4.76 -4.52
CA LEU A 350 19.57 3.65 -4.01
C LEU A 350 18.22 4.12 -3.43
N TYR A 351 18.08 5.40 -3.11
CA TYR A 351 16.82 5.95 -2.59
C TYR A 351 15.77 6.16 -3.69
N VAL A 352 16.20 6.23 -4.94
CA VAL A 352 15.34 6.60 -6.07
C VAL A 352 14.93 5.36 -6.84
N ASN A 353 13.84 4.73 -6.39
CA ASN A 353 13.18 3.62 -7.06
C ASN A 353 11.67 3.86 -7.04
N ASN A 354 10.99 3.68 -8.16
CA ASN A 354 9.54 3.70 -8.19
C ASN A 354 9.00 2.31 -7.82
N PRO A 355 8.43 2.12 -6.62
CA PRO A 355 7.79 0.85 -6.29
C PRO A 355 6.57 0.66 -7.19
N LYS A 356 6.50 -0.52 -7.81
CA LYS A 356 5.37 -0.91 -8.66
C LYS A 356 4.27 -1.46 -7.74
N ILE A 357 3.24 -0.65 -7.52
CA ILE A 357 2.13 -1.00 -6.62
C ILE A 357 1.26 -2.10 -7.23
N ILE A 358 1.06 -2.01 -8.56
CA ILE A 358 0.39 -3.05 -9.32
C ILE A 358 0.88 -3.04 -10.76
N ARG A 359 1.10 -4.22 -11.32
CA ARG A 359 1.56 -4.42 -12.69
C ARG A 359 0.83 -5.57 -13.37
N LEU A 360 0.88 -5.60 -14.70
CA LEU A 360 0.05 -6.50 -15.52
C LEU A 360 0.26 -7.99 -15.19
N SER A 361 1.47 -8.41 -14.87
CA SER A 361 1.76 -9.81 -14.49
C SER A 361 1.04 -10.23 -13.21
N ASP A 362 0.85 -9.31 -12.22
CA ASP A 362 0.02 -9.62 -11.05
C ASP A 362 -1.44 -9.84 -11.47
N VAL A 363 -1.93 -9.06 -12.45
CA VAL A 363 -3.29 -9.25 -12.98
C VAL A 363 -3.45 -10.61 -13.67
N TYR A 364 -2.45 -11.07 -14.44
CA TYR A 364 -2.43 -12.43 -14.99
C TYR A 364 -2.53 -13.49 -13.90
N LEU A 365 -1.79 -13.31 -12.82
CA LEU A 365 -1.75 -14.25 -11.70
C LEU A 365 -3.03 -14.21 -10.84
N MET A 366 -3.64 -13.03 -10.68
CA MET A 366 -4.97 -12.90 -10.06
C MET A 366 -6.04 -13.56 -10.92
N ALA A 367 -5.99 -13.38 -12.25
CA ALA A 367 -6.89 -14.04 -13.18
C ALA A 367 -6.74 -15.56 -13.14
N ALA A 368 -5.51 -16.09 -13.11
CA ALA A 368 -5.25 -17.50 -12.99
C ALA A 368 -5.86 -18.11 -11.72
N GLU A 369 -5.67 -17.45 -10.59
CA GLU A 369 -6.19 -17.90 -9.30
C GLU A 369 -7.72 -17.83 -9.25
N ALA A 370 -8.30 -16.70 -9.64
CA ALA A 370 -9.75 -16.55 -9.68
C ALA A 370 -10.42 -17.54 -10.66
N ALA A 371 -9.77 -17.80 -11.80
CA ALA A 371 -10.25 -18.79 -12.78
C ALA A 371 -10.26 -20.21 -12.24
N LEU A 372 -9.39 -20.59 -11.29
CA LEU A 372 -9.48 -21.92 -10.64
C LEU A 372 -10.84 -22.15 -9.96
N HIS A 373 -11.49 -21.10 -9.49
CA HIS A 373 -12.80 -21.17 -8.85
C HIS A 373 -13.95 -21.09 -9.84
N GLU A 374 -13.82 -20.29 -10.91
CA GLU A 374 -14.92 -19.92 -11.81
C GLU A 374 -14.85 -20.62 -13.18
N GLU A 375 -13.64 -20.74 -13.74
CA GLU A 375 -13.38 -21.29 -15.08
C GLU A 375 -12.11 -22.16 -15.04
N PRO A 376 -12.06 -23.29 -14.29
CA PRO A 376 -10.83 -24.03 -13.99
C PRO A 376 -9.99 -24.40 -15.21
N ASP A 377 -10.64 -24.74 -16.32
CA ASP A 377 -9.97 -25.10 -17.57
C ASP A 377 -9.23 -23.91 -18.24
N LYS A 378 -9.50 -22.67 -17.79
CA LYS A 378 -8.88 -21.43 -18.29
C LYS A 378 -7.75 -20.91 -17.41
N ALA A 379 -7.66 -21.37 -16.16
CA ALA A 379 -6.62 -20.93 -15.23
C ALA A 379 -5.20 -21.12 -15.79
N VAL A 380 -4.98 -22.23 -16.48
CA VAL A 380 -3.68 -22.57 -17.08
C VAL A 380 -3.29 -21.65 -18.25
N ASP A 381 -4.24 -21.07 -18.95
CA ASP A 381 -3.96 -20.18 -20.08
C ASP A 381 -3.20 -18.92 -19.61
N TYR A 382 -3.64 -18.30 -18.49
CA TYR A 382 -2.99 -17.14 -17.92
C TYR A 382 -1.54 -17.42 -17.46
N ILE A 383 -1.32 -18.60 -16.87
CA ILE A 383 0.02 -19.04 -16.46
C ILE A 383 0.92 -19.29 -17.68
N ASN A 384 0.40 -19.96 -18.69
CA ASN A 384 1.14 -20.23 -19.93
C ASN A 384 1.55 -18.91 -20.62
N ASP A 385 0.65 -17.94 -20.70
CA ASP A 385 0.92 -16.66 -21.35
C ASP A 385 1.99 -15.85 -20.60
N LEU A 386 1.96 -15.85 -19.26
CA LEU A 386 3.00 -15.23 -18.46
C LEU A 386 4.35 -15.95 -18.65
N ARG A 387 4.38 -17.28 -18.52
CA ARG A 387 5.62 -18.08 -18.60
C ARG A 387 6.30 -18.00 -19.95
N LYS A 388 5.54 -17.89 -21.04
CA LYS A 388 6.08 -17.63 -22.40
C LYS A 388 6.96 -16.37 -22.46
N GLN A 389 6.61 -15.36 -21.67
CA GLN A 389 7.38 -14.12 -21.61
C GLN A 389 8.56 -14.19 -20.63
N ARG A 390 8.67 -15.25 -19.84
CA ARG A 390 9.69 -15.38 -18.78
C ARG A 390 10.70 -16.47 -19.06
N ILE A 391 10.25 -17.61 -19.62
CA ILE A 391 11.06 -18.83 -19.75
C ILE A 391 11.43 -19.08 -21.21
N GLU A 392 12.73 -19.26 -21.43
CA GLU A 392 13.23 -19.56 -22.78
C GLU A 392 12.81 -20.96 -23.23
N ASN A 393 12.34 -21.07 -24.49
CA ASN A 393 11.84 -22.30 -25.06
C ASN A 393 10.72 -22.97 -24.22
N TYR A 394 9.86 -22.16 -23.60
CA TYR A 394 8.77 -22.62 -22.78
C TYR A 394 7.79 -23.48 -23.57
N SER A 395 7.40 -24.61 -23.00
CA SER A 395 6.33 -25.47 -23.49
C SER A 395 5.11 -25.36 -22.56
N ASN A 396 3.94 -25.15 -23.15
CA ASN A 396 2.70 -25.02 -22.38
C ASN A 396 2.45 -26.25 -21.51
N VAL A 397 2.01 -26.02 -20.27
CA VAL A 397 1.44 -27.05 -19.42
C VAL A 397 -0.06 -27.18 -19.70
N SER A 398 -0.63 -28.31 -19.37
CA SER A 398 -2.06 -28.62 -19.69
C SER A 398 -3.02 -28.32 -18.54
N SER A 399 -2.50 -28.14 -17.32
CA SER A 399 -3.27 -27.83 -16.11
C SER A 399 -2.38 -27.10 -15.11
N VAL A 400 -2.99 -26.47 -14.12
CA VAL A 400 -2.30 -25.81 -13.02
C VAL A 400 -3.09 -25.97 -11.73
N THR A 401 -2.39 -26.12 -10.61
CA THR A 401 -2.97 -26.15 -9.26
C THR A 401 -2.83 -24.80 -8.57
N LEU A 402 -3.52 -24.61 -7.44
CA LEU A 402 -3.37 -23.41 -6.61
C LEU A 402 -1.93 -23.25 -6.12
N GLU A 403 -1.28 -24.32 -5.67
CA GLU A 403 0.09 -24.32 -5.18
C GLU A 403 1.07 -23.88 -6.28
N GLU A 404 0.84 -24.32 -7.51
CA GLU A 404 1.67 -23.91 -8.66
C GLU A 404 1.43 -22.44 -9.03
N ILE A 405 0.21 -21.93 -8.92
CA ILE A 405 -0.09 -20.49 -9.10
C ILE A 405 0.58 -19.67 -7.99
N LEU A 406 0.48 -20.10 -6.74
CA LEU A 406 1.13 -19.40 -5.62
C LEU A 406 2.66 -19.42 -5.73
N MET A 407 3.24 -20.51 -6.23
CA MET A 407 4.66 -20.56 -6.53
C MET A 407 5.04 -19.63 -7.68
N GLU A 408 4.22 -19.55 -8.74
CA GLU A 408 4.42 -18.60 -9.83
C GLU A 408 4.31 -17.15 -9.35
N ARG A 409 3.34 -16.83 -8.48
CA ARG A 409 3.24 -15.52 -7.82
C ARG A 409 4.50 -15.20 -7.02
N ARG A 410 4.99 -16.16 -6.26
CA ARG A 410 6.22 -16.04 -5.47
C ARG A 410 7.44 -15.75 -6.33
N ILE A 411 7.58 -16.45 -7.49
CA ILE A 411 8.69 -16.24 -8.43
C ILE A 411 8.55 -14.92 -9.20
N GLU A 412 7.34 -14.51 -9.54
CA GLU A 412 7.09 -13.30 -10.32
C GLU A 412 7.10 -12.03 -9.46
N LEU A 413 6.51 -12.09 -8.25
CA LEU A 413 6.19 -10.92 -7.43
C LEU A 413 7.07 -10.77 -6.18
N PHE A 414 8.17 -11.52 -6.07
CA PHE A 414 9.06 -11.37 -4.91
C PHE A 414 9.55 -9.93 -4.74
N ALA A 415 9.68 -9.51 -3.50
CA ALA A 415 10.00 -8.14 -3.10
C ALA A 415 8.97 -7.07 -3.61
N GLU A 416 7.70 -7.47 -3.77
CA GLU A 416 6.59 -6.59 -4.17
C GLU A 416 5.40 -6.66 -3.17
N ASN A 417 5.68 -7.01 -1.93
CA ASN A 417 4.73 -7.03 -0.81
C ASN A 417 3.55 -8.00 -0.97
N THR A 418 3.80 -9.22 -1.44
CA THR A 418 2.72 -10.18 -1.73
C THR A 418 2.82 -11.50 -0.99
N ILE A 419 4.00 -12.07 -0.78
CA ILE A 419 4.20 -13.50 -0.49
C ILE A 419 3.39 -13.99 0.71
N SER A 420 3.58 -13.45 1.92
CA SER A 420 2.88 -13.95 3.09
C SER A 420 1.36 -13.76 3.01
N PHE A 421 0.92 -12.64 2.45
CA PHE A 421 -0.52 -12.38 2.25
C PHE A 421 -1.16 -13.40 1.31
N ASP A 422 -0.49 -13.78 0.22
CA ASP A 422 -0.99 -14.76 -0.73
C ASP A 422 -1.19 -16.14 -0.09
N TYR A 423 -0.26 -16.56 0.76
CA TYR A 423 -0.36 -17.82 1.50
C TYR A 423 -1.48 -17.76 2.54
N TRP A 424 -1.50 -16.70 3.37
CA TRP A 424 -2.48 -16.61 4.45
C TRP A 424 -3.91 -16.49 3.97
N ARG A 425 -4.19 -15.70 2.90
CA ARG A 425 -5.54 -15.60 2.36
C ARG A 425 -6.05 -16.92 1.77
N ASN A 426 -5.15 -17.82 1.41
CA ASN A 426 -5.43 -19.18 0.97
C ASN A 426 -5.38 -20.22 2.11
N LYS A 427 -5.36 -19.76 3.38
CA LYS A 427 -5.29 -20.60 4.60
C LYS A 427 -4.06 -21.50 4.63
N MET A 428 -2.97 -21.09 4.01
CA MET A 428 -1.70 -21.80 3.99
C MET A 428 -0.71 -21.18 4.97
N SER A 429 0.16 -21.99 5.49
CA SER A 429 1.26 -21.55 6.38
C SER A 429 2.46 -21.10 5.57
N VAL A 430 3.26 -20.22 6.15
CA VAL A 430 4.60 -19.88 5.64
C VAL A 430 5.66 -20.51 6.51
N ASP A 431 6.74 -21.00 5.91
CA ASP A 431 7.93 -21.44 6.63
C ASP A 431 8.93 -20.28 6.69
N ASN A 432 8.88 -19.52 7.77
CA ASN A 432 9.72 -18.34 7.94
C ASN A 432 11.08 -18.73 8.50
N PHE A 433 12.15 -18.30 7.84
CA PHE A 433 13.53 -18.60 8.20
C PHE A 433 13.89 -18.31 9.68
N SER A 434 13.32 -17.23 10.24
CA SER A 434 13.67 -16.76 11.58
C SER A 434 12.87 -17.42 12.70
N VAL A 435 11.61 -17.83 12.44
CA VAL A 435 10.67 -18.29 13.48
C VAL A 435 10.00 -19.63 13.16
N GLY A 436 10.33 -20.25 12.02
CA GLY A 436 9.72 -21.50 11.57
C GLY A 436 8.30 -21.32 11.03
N ILE A 437 7.48 -22.33 11.16
CA ILE A 437 6.10 -22.34 10.59
C ILE A 437 5.23 -21.29 11.28
N VAL A 438 4.66 -20.39 10.47
CA VAL A 438 3.66 -19.43 10.87
C VAL A 438 2.35 -19.76 10.16
N ASN A 439 1.37 -20.21 10.93
CA ASN A 439 0.05 -20.55 10.40
C ASN A 439 -0.75 -19.28 10.06
N TYR A 440 -1.67 -19.38 9.10
CA TYR A 440 -2.51 -18.26 8.67
C TYR A 440 -3.41 -17.69 9.79
N ASP A 441 -3.68 -18.47 10.84
CA ASP A 441 -4.49 -18.11 12.02
C ASP A 441 -3.62 -17.74 13.26
N ASP A 442 -2.30 -17.65 13.09
CA ASP A 442 -1.43 -17.11 14.14
C ASP A 442 -1.76 -15.63 14.36
N TYR A 443 -1.96 -15.22 15.63
CA TYR A 443 -2.32 -13.83 15.93
C TYR A 443 -1.30 -12.81 15.40
N ARG A 444 -0.05 -13.21 15.23
CA ARG A 444 1.04 -12.38 14.73
C ARG A 444 0.94 -12.10 13.23
N VAL A 445 0.03 -12.74 12.47
CA VAL A 445 -0.16 -12.43 11.05
C VAL A 445 -0.69 -11.01 10.83
N ILE A 446 -1.35 -10.43 11.83
CA ILE A 446 -1.75 -9.03 11.86
C ILE A 446 -0.91 -8.23 12.85
N LEU A 447 -0.85 -6.92 12.68
CA LEU A 447 -0.13 -6.02 13.56
C LEU A 447 -0.97 -5.65 14.79
N PRO A 448 -0.33 -5.33 15.92
CA PRO A 448 -0.99 -4.67 17.04
C PRO A 448 -1.38 -3.24 16.66
N ILE A 449 -2.50 -2.76 17.16
CA ILE A 449 -2.82 -1.34 17.13
C ILE A 449 -1.84 -0.62 18.08
N PRO A 450 -1.26 0.52 17.69
CA PRO A 450 -0.32 1.26 18.54
C PRO A 450 -0.94 1.62 19.91
N GLN A 451 -0.16 1.47 20.97
CA GLN A 451 -0.67 1.72 22.33
C GLN A 451 -1.11 3.18 22.51
N ASP A 452 -0.39 4.12 21.90
CA ASP A 452 -0.74 5.55 21.96
C ASP A 452 -2.15 5.82 21.43
N GLU A 453 -2.55 5.15 20.34
CA GLU A 453 -3.90 5.29 19.76
C GLU A 453 -4.98 4.72 20.71
N ILE A 454 -4.70 3.61 21.38
CA ILE A 454 -5.59 3.03 22.37
C ILE A 454 -5.75 3.96 23.57
N ASP A 455 -4.66 4.53 24.07
CA ASP A 455 -4.65 5.44 25.21
C ASP A 455 -5.39 6.74 24.87
N LEU A 456 -5.13 7.33 23.70
CA LEU A 456 -5.84 8.52 23.20
C LEU A 456 -7.35 8.28 23.02
N SER A 457 -7.73 7.05 22.68
CA SER A 457 -9.15 6.69 22.52
C SER A 457 -9.92 6.61 23.83
N GLY A 458 -9.27 6.70 24.98
CA GLY A 458 -9.90 6.47 26.29
C GLY A 458 -10.47 5.06 26.43
N GLY A 459 -9.92 4.07 25.73
CA GLY A 459 -10.32 2.67 25.76
C GLY A 459 -11.48 2.30 24.82
N LYS A 460 -11.90 3.21 23.92
CA LYS A 460 -12.91 2.89 22.88
C LYS A 460 -12.32 2.05 21.75
N LEU A 461 -11.04 2.25 21.44
CA LEU A 461 -10.32 1.48 20.43
C LEU A 461 -9.84 0.17 21.03
N ILE A 462 -10.35 -0.94 20.51
CA ILE A 462 -10.05 -2.28 21.02
C ILE A 462 -8.84 -2.88 20.29
N GLN A 463 -7.87 -3.37 21.07
CA GLN A 463 -6.66 -4.01 20.58
C GLN A 463 -6.97 -5.30 19.82
N ASN A 464 -6.08 -5.68 18.89
CA ASN A 464 -6.08 -7.00 18.29
C ASN A 464 -5.80 -8.09 19.35
N PRO A 465 -6.44 -9.26 19.23
CA PRO A 465 -6.30 -10.33 20.24
C PRO A 465 -4.84 -10.71 20.48
N LYS A 466 -4.50 -10.95 21.74
CA LYS A 466 -3.19 -11.40 22.25
C LYS A 466 -2.05 -10.35 22.24
N TYR A 467 -2.36 -9.06 21.93
CA TYR A 467 -1.41 -7.96 22.04
C TYR A 467 -1.62 -7.09 23.30
#